data_52e02f29a749ed5b586ef7c9dceba6b7
#
_entry.id   52e02f29a749ed5b586ef7c9dceba6b7
#
_cell.length_a   1.000
_cell.length_b   1.000
_cell.length_c   1.000
_cell.angle_alpha   90.00
_cell.angle_beta   90.00
_cell.angle_gamma   90.00
#
_symmetry.space_group_name_H-M   'P 1'
#
loop_
_entity.id
_entity.type
_entity.pdbx_description
1 polymer ?
#
loop_
_entity_poly.entity_id
_entity_poly.type
_entity_poly.pdbx_seq_one_letter_code
_entity_poly.pdbx_strand_id
1 'polypeptide(L)'
;MKHYLFVMLTVTSLTSFAFSLLAVEAVYFTQDEIDAKETVLTDFPLMEAVKSSIATRDNRVVEAVRAGNMNNPANVKRLESIVSEAQFEFLFPVRADEYTYQGLLKAAGKFPALCGDYHDGRDAEAICRQSLATMFAHFAQETGAHDKWLPEPQWRQGLHWVREMGWDETKQGGYNTECKPDSWQGEVWPCGKFANGEYKSYFGRGAKQLSYNYNYGPFSYAMFGDVSPLLEHPERVADTWLNIASAVFFFTYPQPPKPSMLHVIDGTWQPNAHDLQSGLTAGFGMTTHVINGGIECGAGHEKPQSINRIEYYQAQAQYLSVPVEDSEILGCKDMKPFDVKGAGAMMIYWELDWSYIPGNPNGGKSYACKLVGYQTRYSAFKPGDYMNCLMHFFPEVVIDDGGGPRDPDNQAPTAKISGAVVGEGGSVILLDASPSNDPEGNPLTYFWSLPVGASSDSTNQVEMLARLPNLSEPKVLSFSLTVTDEGGLTNTVNHDIRVSGGDIPDKPPAYRVGYAYIAGDKVSHVGGIYECKPFPYTAWCAGAAWAYEPGVGASWQDAWVINK
;
A
#
# COMPACT_ATOMS: atom_id res chain seq x y z
N MET A 1 41.10 -0.17 92.08
CA MET A 1 40.01 -0.82 91.34
C MET A 1 40.18 -0.50 89.88
N LYS A 2 40.71 -1.45 89.12
CA LYS A 2 41.08 -1.27 87.70
C LYS A 2 40.00 -1.91 86.85
N HIS A 3 39.41 -1.14 85.95
CA HIS A 3 38.46 -1.61 84.90
C HIS A 3 39.26 -2.11 83.71
N TYR A 4 39.02 -3.37 83.31
CA TYR A 4 39.50 -3.91 82.04
C TYR A 4 38.36 -3.83 81.01
N LEU A 5 38.61 -3.12 79.92
CA LEU A 5 37.72 -3.00 78.72
C LEU A 5 38.06 -4.13 77.77
N PHE A 6 37.12 -5.05 77.52
CA PHE A 6 37.25 -6.09 76.52
C PHE A 6 36.72 -5.53 75.19
N VAL A 7 37.58 -5.40 74.18
CA VAL A 7 37.19 -5.06 72.80
C VAL A 7 36.96 -6.37 72.05
N MET A 8 35.70 -6.65 71.67
CA MET A 8 35.38 -7.72 70.78
C MET A 8 35.55 -7.21 69.30
N LEU A 9 36.52 -7.76 68.58
CA LEU A 9 36.62 -7.63 67.14
C LEU A 9 35.65 -8.63 66.49
N THR A 10 34.56 -8.13 65.85
CA THR A 10 33.74 -8.89 64.96
C THR A 10 34.36 -8.82 63.57
N VAL A 11 34.86 -9.95 63.09
CA VAL A 11 35.30 -10.13 61.71
C VAL A 11 34.04 -10.43 60.85
N THR A 12 33.54 -9.45 60.12
CA THR A 12 32.53 -9.66 59.11
C THR A 12 33.20 -10.16 57.83
N SER A 13 33.02 -11.44 57.55
CA SER A 13 33.39 -12.01 56.25
C SER A 13 32.42 -11.51 55.16
N LEU A 14 32.88 -10.60 54.26
CA LEU A 14 32.20 -10.29 53.02
C LEU A 14 32.37 -11.48 52.07
N THR A 15 31.34 -12.30 51.95
CA THR A 15 31.20 -13.24 50.81
C THR A 15 30.82 -12.44 49.56
N SER A 16 31.80 -12.18 48.68
CA SER A 16 31.57 -11.66 47.34
C SER A 16 30.83 -12.73 46.54
N PHE A 17 29.53 -12.53 46.34
CA PHE A 17 28.79 -13.25 45.27
C PHE A 17 29.26 -12.71 43.93
N ALA A 18 30.18 -13.40 43.29
CA ALA A 18 30.48 -13.20 41.87
C ALA A 18 29.26 -13.70 41.09
N PHE A 19 28.40 -12.77 40.64
CA PHE A 19 27.47 -13.07 39.56
C PHE A 19 28.33 -13.29 38.32
N SER A 20 28.53 -14.55 37.92
CA SER A 20 28.99 -14.88 36.58
C SER A 20 27.87 -14.45 35.62
N LEU A 21 28.03 -13.30 34.98
CA LEU A 21 27.31 -13.03 33.75
C LEU A 21 27.71 -14.16 32.80
N LEU A 22 26.84 -15.14 32.59
CA LEU A 22 26.97 -16.08 31.48
C LEU A 22 26.99 -15.23 30.22
N ALA A 23 28.10 -15.19 29.52
CA ALA A 23 28.18 -14.53 28.22
C ALA A 23 27.16 -15.21 27.30
N VAL A 24 26.30 -14.42 26.67
CA VAL A 24 25.37 -14.92 25.69
C VAL A 24 26.18 -15.37 24.49
N GLU A 25 26.06 -16.65 24.10
CA GLU A 25 26.76 -17.22 22.96
C GLU A 25 26.09 -16.77 21.67
N ALA A 26 26.87 -16.25 20.71
CA ALA A 26 26.36 -15.88 19.40
C ALA A 26 25.98 -17.14 18.59
N VAL A 27 24.88 -17.06 17.84
CA VAL A 27 24.36 -18.14 17.01
C VAL A 27 24.35 -17.65 15.56
N TYR A 28 25.01 -18.37 14.69
CA TYR A 28 25.21 -17.99 13.29
C TYR A 28 24.26 -18.77 12.39
N PHE A 29 23.61 -18.07 11.45
CA PHE A 29 22.86 -18.65 10.34
C PHE A 29 23.30 -17.98 9.03
N THR A 30 23.36 -18.75 7.97
CA THR A 30 23.48 -18.17 6.62
C THR A 30 22.12 -17.67 6.13
N GLN A 31 22.14 -16.75 5.16
CA GLN A 31 20.90 -16.30 4.51
C GLN A 31 20.14 -17.48 3.90
N ASP A 32 20.87 -18.41 3.23
CA ASP A 32 20.27 -19.61 2.64
C ASP A 32 19.54 -20.50 3.67
N GLU A 33 20.10 -20.64 4.88
CA GLU A 33 19.45 -21.40 5.96
C GLU A 33 18.18 -20.70 6.45
N ILE A 34 18.18 -19.37 6.52
CA ILE A 34 16.99 -18.57 6.87
C ILE A 34 15.92 -18.73 5.81
N ASP A 35 16.27 -18.55 4.53
CA ASP A 35 15.35 -18.67 3.40
C ASP A 35 14.78 -20.08 3.27
N ALA A 36 15.60 -21.09 3.50
CA ALA A 36 15.14 -22.48 3.52
C ALA A 36 14.13 -22.76 4.64
N LYS A 37 14.34 -22.19 5.84
CA LYS A 37 13.38 -22.31 6.95
C LYS A 37 12.07 -21.60 6.65
N GLU A 38 12.13 -20.37 6.11
CA GLU A 38 10.93 -19.61 5.70
C GLU A 38 10.16 -20.38 4.63
N THR A 39 10.88 -20.88 3.60
CA THR A 39 10.28 -21.67 2.50
C THR A 39 9.53 -22.88 3.02
N VAL A 40 10.15 -23.71 3.85
CA VAL A 40 9.51 -24.92 4.42
C VAL A 40 8.20 -24.58 5.16
N LEU A 41 8.13 -23.42 5.82
CA LEU A 41 6.96 -23.00 6.59
C LEU A 41 5.87 -22.35 5.71
N THR A 42 6.23 -21.85 4.53
CA THR A 42 5.31 -21.12 3.64
C THR A 42 5.02 -21.83 2.32
N ASP A 43 5.69 -22.95 2.02
CA ASP A 43 5.48 -23.75 0.79
C ASP A 43 4.25 -24.64 0.89
N PHE A 44 3.08 -24.03 0.70
CA PHE A 44 1.82 -24.77 0.55
C PHE A 44 0.87 -24.04 -0.43
N PRO A 45 0.01 -24.78 -1.16
CA PRO A 45 -0.73 -24.25 -2.31
C PRO A 45 -1.58 -23.01 -2.01
N LEU A 46 -2.20 -22.93 -0.83
CA LEU A 46 -3.01 -21.78 -0.45
C LEU A 46 -2.15 -20.53 -0.23
N MET A 47 -0.95 -20.67 0.35
CA MET A 47 -0.02 -19.54 0.53
C MET A 47 0.44 -18.99 -0.81
N GLU A 48 0.77 -19.85 -1.76
CA GLU A 48 1.15 -19.41 -3.11
C GLU A 48 0.01 -18.71 -3.84
N ALA A 49 -1.20 -19.28 -3.79
CA ALA A 49 -2.40 -18.67 -4.37
C ALA A 49 -2.65 -17.27 -3.79
N VAL A 50 -2.50 -17.11 -2.47
CA VAL A 50 -2.66 -15.82 -1.81
C VAL A 50 -1.54 -14.86 -2.19
N LYS A 51 -0.26 -15.28 -2.14
CA LYS A 51 0.87 -14.42 -2.57
C LYS A 51 0.66 -13.91 -4.01
N SER A 52 0.15 -14.76 -4.90
CA SER A 52 -0.19 -14.37 -6.27
C SER A 52 -1.32 -13.34 -6.32
N SER A 53 -2.39 -13.53 -5.52
CA SER A 53 -3.56 -12.64 -5.54
C SER A 53 -3.31 -11.27 -4.91
N ILE A 54 -2.38 -11.16 -3.96
CA ILE A 54 -2.00 -9.90 -3.31
C ILE A 54 -0.83 -9.18 -3.99
N ALA A 55 -0.22 -9.79 -5.01
CA ALA A 55 0.88 -9.18 -5.75
C ALA A 55 0.47 -7.80 -6.32
N THR A 56 1.40 -6.87 -6.35
CA THR A 56 1.19 -5.51 -6.86
C THR A 56 2.19 -5.18 -7.96
N ARG A 57 1.78 -4.31 -8.90
CA ARG A 57 2.69 -3.77 -9.92
C ARG A 57 3.43 -2.53 -9.43
N ASP A 58 4.58 -2.29 -10.03
CA ASP A 58 5.34 -1.05 -9.85
C ASP A 58 4.47 0.18 -10.15
N ASN A 59 4.58 1.21 -9.32
CA ASN A 59 3.76 2.41 -9.43
C ASN A 59 4.01 3.18 -10.74
N ARG A 60 5.19 3.07 -11.38
CA ARG A 60 5.46 3.68 -12.69
C ARG A 60 4.58 3.08 -13.78
N VAL A 61 4.37 1.76 -13.75
CA VAL A 61 3.44 1.07 -14.66
C VAL A 61 2.01 1.54 -14.43
N VAL A 62 1.62 1.67 -13.16
CA VAL A 62 0.27 2.11 -12.76
C VAL A 62 0.01 3.55 -13.18
N GLU A 63 0.99 4.44 -12.98
CA GLU A 63 0.88 5.85 -13.38
C GLU A 63 0.83 6.04 -14.91
N ALA A 64 1.31 5.08 -15.69
CA ALA A 64 1.19 5.08 -17.15
C ALA A 64 -0.17 4.57 -17.67
N VAL A 65 -1.00 3.95 -16.83
CA VAL A 65 -2.34 3.46 -17.23
C VAL A 65 -3.21 4.63 -17.65
N ARG A 66 -3.85 4.51 -18.82
CA ARG A 66 -4.80 5.49 -19.39
C ARG A 66 -5.93 4.75 -20.10
N ALA A 67 -7.13 5.31 -20.08
CA ALA A 67 -8.26 4.77 -20.83
C ALA A 67 -7.91 4.60 -22.32
N GLY A 68 -8.20 3.41 -22.87
CA GLY A 68 -7.95 3.07 -24.27
C GLY A 68 -6.48 2.88 -24.66
N ASN A 69 -5.53 2.93 -23.72
CA ASN A 69 -4.12 2.77 -24.06
C ASN A 69 -3.79 1.31 -24.39
N MET A 70 -3.31 1.07 -25.60
CA MET A 70 -2.92 -0.26 -26.09
C MET A 70 -1.81 -0.92 -25.25
N ASN A 71 -1.04 -0.14 -24.50
CA ASN A 71 0.03 -0.64 -23.63
C ASN A 71 -0.45 -0.92 -22.18
N ASN A 72 -1.75 -0.75 -21.90
CA ASN A 72 -2.28 -1.13 -20.60
C ASN A 72 -2.04 -2.62 -20.31
N PRO A 73 -1.83 -3.02 -19.05
CA PRO A 73 -1.77 -4.41 -18.65
C PRO A 73 -3.02 -5.21 -19.08
N ALA A 74 -2.86 -6.52 -19.30
CA ALA A 74 -3.93 -7.39 -19.80
C ALA A 74 -5.20 -7.34 -18.94
N ASN A 75 -5.07 -7.36 -17.63
CA ASN A 75 -6.20 -7.27 -16.70
C ASN A 75 -6.93 -5.91 -16.78
N VAL A 76 -6.21 -4.81 -17.01
CA VAL A 76 -6.82 -3.48 -17.24
C VAL A 76 -7.60 -3.49 -18.54
N LYS A 77 -7.04 -4.02 -19.63
CA LYS A 77 -7.73 -4.15 -20.92
C LYS A 77 -8.99 -4.99 -20.81
N ARG A 78 -8.94 -6.10 -20.04
CA ARG A 78 -10.13 -6.93 -19.78
C ARG A 78 -11.19 -6.14 -19.01
N LEU A 79 -10.81 -5.39 -17.99
CA LEU A 79 -11.73 -4.51 -17.28
C LEU A 79 -12.36 -3.49 -18.25
N GLU A 80 -11.56 -2.80 -19.07
CA GLU A 80 -12.04 -1.82 -20.06
C GLU A 80 -13.01 -2.43 -21.08
N SER A 81 -12.80 -3.69 -21.48
CA SER A 81 -13.72 -4.39 -22.40
C SER A 81 -15.09 -4.71 -21.77
N ILE A 82 -15.15 -4.79 -20.43
CA ILE A 82 -16.38 -5.09 -19.68
C ILE A 82 -17.07 -3.80 -19.22
N VAL A 83 -16.30 -2.83 -18.77
CA VAL A 83 -16.79 -1.53 -18.25
C VAL A 83 -16.02 -0.41 -18.94
N SER A 84 -16.60 0.19 -19.94
CA SER A 84 -16.11 1.42 -20.57
C SER A 84 -16.35 2.64 -19.67
N GLU A 85 -15.72 3.77 -19.98
CA GLU A 85 -15.93 5.03 -19.25
C GLU A 85 -17.42 5.44 -19.26
N ALA A 86 -18.10 5.34 -20.40
CA ALA A 86 -19.52 5.64 -20.49
C ALA A 86 -20.40 4.72 -19.62
N GLN A 87 -20.01 3.46 -19.47
CA GLN A 87 -20.69 2.53 -18.55
C GLN A 87 -20.39 2.86 -17.09
N PHE A 88 -19.18 3.28 -16.76
CA PHE A 88 -18.83 3.75 -15.42
C PHE A 88 -19.63 5.00 -15.03
N GLU A 89 -19.75 5.98 -15.96
CA GLU A 89 -20.61 7.16 -15.79
C GLU A 89 -22.08 6.77 -15.60
N PHE A 90 -22.57 5.78 -16.34
CA PHE A 90 -23.93 5.27 -16.17
C PHE A 90 -24.13 4.58 -14.81
N LEU A 91 -23.15 3.78 -14.37
CA LEU A 91 -23.24 3.01 -13.12
C LEU A 91 -23.17 3.89 -11.88
N PHE A 92 -22.46 5.02 -11.94
CA PHE A 92 -22.19 5.90 -10.78
C PHE A 92 -22.47 7.38 -11.10
N PRO A 93 -23.70 7.74 -11.53
CA PRO A 93 -24.01 9.10 -12.00
C PRO A 93 -24.00 10.18 -10.92
N VAL A 94 -24.09 9.77 -9.64
CA VAL A 94 -24.09 10.68 -8.47
C VAL A 94 -22.88 10.52 -7.57
N ARG A 95 -21.78 9.95 -8.13
CA ARG A 95 -20.53 9.78 -7.40
C ARG A 95 -19.87 11.11 -7.07
N ALA A 96 -19.02 11.11 -6.05
CA ALA A 96 -18.13 12.23 -5.78
C ALA A 96 -17.07 12.37 -6.89
N ASP A 97 -16.62 13.60 -7.15
CA ASP A 97 -15.70 13.94 -8.24
C ASP A 97 -14.34 13.23 -8.12
N GLU A 98 -13.93 12.87 -6.91
CA GLU A 98 -12.68 12.14 -6.63
C GLU A 98 -12.68 10.70 -7.19
N TYR A 99 -13.86 10.12 -7.42
CA TYR A 99 -13.98 8.80 -8.03
C TYR A 99 -14.05 8.91 -9.54
N THR A 100 -12.96 8.59 -10.19
CA THR A 100 -12.83 8.69 -11.65
C THR A 100 -12.70 7.32 -12.30
N TYR A 101 -13.11 7.21 -13.58
CA TYR A 101 -12.84 6.01 -14.37
C TYR A 101 -11.34 5.71 -14.47
N GLN A 102 -10.54 6.76 -14.67
CA GLN A 102 -9.08 6.64 -14.64
C GLN A 102 -8.56 6.06 -13.30
N GLY A 103 -9.20 6.44 -12.18
CA GLY A 103 -8.91 5.89 -10.85
C GLY A 103 -9.20 4.39 -10.76
N LEU A 104 -10.32 3.93 -11.35
CA LEU A 104 -10.66 2.50 -11.43
C LEU A 104 -9.62 1.73 -12.24
N LEU A 105 -9.20 2.26 -13.38
CA LEU A 105 -8.19 1.61 -14.23
C LEU A 105 -6.82 1.53 -13.53
N LYS A 106 -6.40 2.59 -12.84
CA LYS A 106 -5.16 2.59 -12.04
C LYS A 106 -5.23 1.59 -10.89
N ALA A 107 -6.37 1.52 -10.18
CA ALA A 107 -6.58 0.54 -9.13
C ALA A 107 -6.45 -0.89 -9.65
N ALA A 108 -7.10 -1.23 -10.77
CA ALA A 108 -6.92 -2.51 -11.44
C ALA A 108 -5.47 -2.72 -11.92
N GLY A 109 -4.84 -1.66 -12.43
CA GLY A 109 -3.44 -1.68 -12.84
C GLY A 109 -2.49 -2.05 -11.71
N LYS A 110 -2.75 -1.58 -10.49
CA LYS A 110 -1.93 -1.89 -9.29
C LYS A 110 -2.07 -3.35 -8.87
N PHE A 111 -3.27 -3.92 -8.95
CA PHE A 111 -3.58 -5.27 -8.47
C PHE A 111 -3.84 -6.21 -9.65
N PRO A 112 -2.82 -6.94 -10.16
CA PRO A 112 -2.93 -7.80 -11.34
C PRO A 112 -3.95 -8.93 -11.20
N ALA A 113 -4.27 -9.35 -9.98
CA ALA A 113 -5.26 -10.40 -9.74
C ALA A 113 -6.70 -9.95 -10.02
N LEU A 114 -7.03 -8.65 -9.87
CA LEU A 114 -8.34 -8.15 -10.29
C LEU A 114 -8.45 -8.21 -11.81
N CYS A 115 -9.42 -8.96 -12.32
CA CYS A 115 -9.56 -9.26 -13.75
C CYS A 115 -8.30 -9.93 -14.35
N GLY A 116 -7.56 -10.70 -13.56
CA GLY A 116 -6.33 -11.36 -13.93
C GLY A 116 -6.52 -12.54 -14.88
N ASP A 117 -5.41 -13.11 -15.34
CA ASP A 117 -5.39 -14.31 -16.16
C ASP A 117 -5.40 -15.57 -15.28
N TYR A 118 -6.04 -16.63 -15.78
CA TYR A 118 -6.04 -17.96 -15.18
C TYR A 118 -5.46 -18.95 -16.19
N HIS A 119 -4.53 -19.79 -15.74
CA HIS A 119 -3.84 -20.79 -16.59
C HIS A 119 -4.31 -22.23 -16.34
N ASP A 120 -5.35 -22.39 -15.52
CA ASP A 120 -5.92 -23.66 -15.10
C ASP A 120 -7.28 -23.98 -15.76
N GLY A 121 -7.66 -23.17 -16.76
CA GLY A 121 -8.91 -23.36 -17.52
C GLY A 121 -10.11 -22.60 -16.99
N ARG A 122 -9.98 -21.83 -15.89
CA ARG A 122 -11.04 -20.94 -15.43
C ARG A 122 -11.28 -19.80 -16.42
N ASP A 123 -12.55 -19.39 -16.54
CA ASP A 123 -12.94 -18.28 -17.42
C ASP A 123 -12.62 -16.92 -16.78
N ALA A 124 -11.50 -16.34 -17.21
CA ALA A 124 -11.03 -15.06 -16.71
C ALA A 124 -11.99 -13.88 -16.97
N GLU A 125 -12.77 -13.93 -18.07
CA GLU A 125 -13.75 -12.88 -18.39
C GLU A 125 -14.98 -13.00 -17.49
N ALA A 126 -15.52 -14.20 -17.30
CA ALA A 126 -16.65 -14.45 -16.40
C ALA A 126 -16.32 -14.08 -14.96
N ILE A 127 -15.14 -14.47 -14.47
CA ILE A 127 -14.66 -14.10 -13.11
C ILE A 127 -14.48 -12.60 -12.98
N CYS A 128 -13.95 -11.91 -14.00
CA CYS A 128 -13.81 -10.46 -13.97
C CYS A 128 -15.18 -9.77 -13.88
N ARG A 129 -16.16 -10.19 -14.70
CA ARG A 129 -17.53 -9.64 -14.68
C ARG A 129 -18.17 -9.82 -13.31
N GLN A 130 -18.08 -11.01 -12.73
CA GLN A 130 -18.62 -11.31 -11.40
C GLN A 130 -17.91 -10.52 -10.30
N SER A 131 -16.57 -10.38 -10.39
CA SER A 131 -15.80 -9.56 -9.45
C SER A 131 -16.23 -8.10 -9.47
N LEU A 132 -16.42 -7.52 -10.67
CA LEU A 132 -16.88 -6.15 -10.83
C LEU A 132 -18.31 -5.96 -10.33
N ALA A 133 -19.23 -6.88 -10.65
CA ALA A 133 -20.61 -6.82 -10.14
C ALA A 133 -20.65 -6.85 -8.62
N THR A 134 -19.85 -7.74 -8.00
CA THR A 134 -19.72 -7.85 -6.56
C THR A 134 -19.15 -6.58 -5.92
N MET A 135 -18.04 -6.08 -6.45
CA MET A 135 -17.42 -4.85 -5.94
C MET A 135 -18.36 -3.65 -6.04
N PHE A 136 -19.05 -3.48 -7.16
CA PHE A 136 -19.96 -2.36 -7.40
C PHE A 136 -21.19 -2.42 -6.50
N ALA A 137 -21.70 -3.62 -6.21
CA ALA A 137 -22.77 -3.80 -5.22
C ALA A 137 -22.30 -3.38 -3.81
N HIS A 138 -21.08 -3.76 -3.43
CA HIS A 138 -20.52 -3.33 -2.15
C HIS A 138 -20.25 -1.82 -2.13
N PHE A 139 -19.77 -1.21 -3.22
CA PHE A 139 -19.62 0.25 -3.31
C PHE A 139 -20.95 0.98 -3.10
N ALA A 140 -22.03 0.47 -3.70
CA ALA A 140 -23.36 1.06 -3.53
C ALA A 140 -23.83 0.99 -2.07
N GLN A 141 -23.49 -0.07 -1.32
CA GLN A 141 -23.85 -0.16 0.10
C GLN A 141 -22.94 0.66 1.01
N GLU A 142 -21.61 0.66 0.78
CA GLU A 142 -20.63 1.32 1.65
C GLU A 142 -20.63 2.86 1.49
N THR A 143 -20.84 3.34 0.28
CA THR A 143 -20.63 4.74 -0.09
C THR A 143 -21.80 5.37 -0.83
N GLY A 144 -22.94 4.67 -0.93
CA GLY A 144 -24.11 5.14 -1.64
C GLY A 144 -24.80 6.32 -0.95
N ALA A 145 -25.48 7.15 -1.73
CA ALA A 145 -26.34 8.20 -1.19
C ALA A 145 -27.53 7.65 -0.41
N HIS A 146 -27.97 6.43 -0.73
CA HIS A 146 -29.15 5.76 -0.14
C HIS A 146 -30.42 6.64 -0.13
N ASP A 147 -30.52 7.52 -1.12
CA ASP A 147 -31.63 8.45 -1.24
C ASP A 147 -32.69 7.91 -2.21
N LYS A 148 -33.84 7.54 -1.66
CA LYS A 148 -34.99 7.05 -2.44
C LYS A 148 -35.69 8.12 -3.28
N TRP A 149 -35.34 9.38 -3.09
CA TRP A 149 -35.93 10.51 -3.83
C TRP A 149 -35.11 10.94 -5.04
N LEU A 150 -33.87 10.43 -5.17
CA LEU A 150 -33.09 10.63 -6.40
C LEU A 150 -33.74 9.89 -7.56
N PRO A 151 -33.61 10.42 -8.80
CA PRO A 151 -34.11 9.74 -10.01
C PRO A 151 -33.41 8.41 -10.25
N GLU A 152 -32.15 8.29 -9.85
CA GLU A 152 -31.32 7.12 -10.01
C GLU A 152 -31.66 6.05 -8.97
N PRO A 153 -31.86 4.79 -9.37
CA PRO A 153 -32.10 3.71 -8.42
C PRO A 153 -30.89 3.52 -7.51
N GLN A 154 -31.11 3.08 -6.27
CA GLN A 154 -30.05 3.04 -5.23
C GLN A 154 -28.83 2.23 -5.63
N TRP A 155 -28.96 1.16 -6.43
CA TRP A 155 -27.84 0.39 -6.93
C TRP A 155 -26.87 1.17 -7.85
N ARG A 156 -27.31 2.34 -8.36
CA ARG A 156 -26.49 3.30 -9.14
C ARG A 156 -26.04 4.51 -8.32
N GLN A 157 -26.36 4.57 -7.03
CA GLN A 157 -25.98 5.68 -6.17
C GLN A 157 -24.64 5.43 -5.42
N GLY A 158 -23.89 4.40 -5.79
CA GLY A 158 -22.58 4.10 -5.20
C GLY A 158 -21.55 5.20 -5.45
N LEU A 159 -20.44 5.17 -4.69
CA LEU A 159 -19.34 6.13 -4.79
C LEU A 159 -19.74 7.59 -4.50
N HIS A 160 -20.88 7.82 -3.81
CA HIS A 160 -21.34 9.15 -3.46
C HIS A 160 -20.51 9.77 -2.33
N TRP A 161 -20.14 8.97 -1.32
CA TRP A 161 -19.34 9.42 -0.20
C TRP A 161 -17.89 8.92 -0.33
N VAL A 162 -16.94 9.84 -0.46
CA VAL A 162 -15.51 9.48 -0.46
C VAL A 162 -14.93 9.48 0.95
N ARG A 163 -15.54 10.26 1.86
CA ARG A 163 -15.27 10.31 3.30
C ARG A 163 -16.52 9.92 4.07
N GLU A 164 -16.32 9.28 5.20
CA GLU A 164 -17.41 8.94 6.11
C GLU A 164 -18.23 10.16 6.48
N MET A 165 -19.55 10.01 6.44
CA MET A 165 -20.49 11.10 6.68
C MET A 165 -20.23 11.78 8.02
N GLY A 166 -20.07 13.10 7.97
CA GLY A 166 -19.80 13.90 9.15
C GLY A 166 -18.33 13.95 9.57
N TRP A 167 -17.39 13.36 8.81
CA TRP A 167 -15.95 13.42 9.03
C TRP A 167 -15.23 14.22 7.95
N ASP A 168 -14.18 14.95 8.37
CA ASP A 168 -13.26 15.68 7.51
C ASP A 168 -11.85 15.71 8.13
N GLU A 169 -10.88 16.21 7.39
CA GLU A 169 -9.47 16.19 7.78
C GLU A 169 -9.13 17.13 8.96
N THR A 170 -10.04 18.00 9.36
CA THR A 170 -9.83 18.93 10.48
C THR A 170 -10.26 18.32 11.82
N LYS A 171 -11.05 17.24 11.79
CA LYS A 171 -11.55 16.60 13.00
C LYS A 171 -10.46 15.83 13.72
N GLN A 172 -10.28 16.18 14.97
CA GLN A 172 -9.39 15.51 15.91
C GLN A 172 -10.21 14.55 16.81
N GLY A 173 -9.59 13.43 17.17
CA GLY A 173 -10.26 12.36 17.93
C GLY A 173 -11.11 11.44 17.05
N GLY A 174 -11.46 10.26 17.60
CA GLY A 174 -12.14 9.18 16.89
C GLY A 174 -11.24 8.42 15.92
N TYR A 175 -11.49 7.12 15.76
CA TYR A 175 -10.72 6.21 14.91
C TYR A 175 -9.19 6.23 15.14
N ASN A 176 -8.76 6.57 16.36
CA ASN A 176 -7.35 6.70 16.76
C ASN A 176 -7.07 6.22 18.19
N THR A 177 -7.99 5.50 18.82
CA THR A 177 -7.77 4.85 20.12
C THR A 177 -6.64 3.81 20.05
N GLU A 178 -6.50 3.18 18.91
CA GLU A 178 -5.51 2.15 18.59
C GLU A 178 -4.12 2.74 18.26
N CYS A 179 -4.00 4.07 18.21
CA CYS A 179 -2.75 4.77 17.94
C CYS A 179 -1.81 4.88 19.17
N LYS A 180 -2.28 4.49 20.35
CA LYS A 180 -1.50 4.59 21.57
C LYS A 180 -0.26 3.69 21.47
N PRO A 181 0.93 4.19 21.90
CA PRO A 181 2.18 3.43 21.80
C PRO A 181 2.20 2.13 22.62
N ASP A 182 1.33 2.01 23.62
CA ASP A 182 1.14 0.84 24.45
C ASP A 182 0.12 -0.17 23.88
N SER A 183 -0.53 0.17 22.79
CA SER A 183 -1.35 -0.77 22.02
C SER A 183 -0.50 -1.47 20.97
N TRP A 184 -0.76 -2.76 20.72
CA TRP A 184 -0.04 -3.48 19.66
C TRP A 184 -0.27 -2.85 18.29
N GLN A 185 -1.47 -2.29 18.02
CA GLN A 185 -1.78 -1.61 16.76
C GLN A 185 -0.99 -0.32 16.60
N GLY A 186 -0.80 0.44 17.69
CA GLY A 186 -0.01 1.67 17.68
C GLY A 186 1.49 1.41 17.58
N GLU A 187 1.95 0.27 18.10
CA GLU A 187 3.34 -0.17 17.95
C GLU A 187 3.65 -0.62 16.51
N VAL A 188 2.79 -1.46 15.94
CA VAL A 188 3.00 -2.04 14.60
C VAL A 188 2.66 -1.03 13.48
N TRP A 189 1.63 -0.21 13.70
CA TRP A 189 1.11 0.76 12.74
C TRP A 189 1.10 2.17 13.35
N PRO A 190 2.26 2.80 13.54
CA PRO A 190 2.39 4.07 14.26
C PRO A 190 1.65 5.18 13.52
N CYS A 191 0.75 5.84 14.26
CA CYS A 191 -0.11 6.86 13.70
C CYS A 191 0.62 8.20 13.49
N GLY A 192 0.33 8.86 12.37
CA GLY A 192 0.69 10.24 12.13
C GLY A 192 0.03 11.21 13.12
N LYS A 193 0.62 12.39 13.27
CA LYS A 193 0.15 13.42 14.20
C LYS A 193 -0.14 14.74 13.51
N PHE A 194 -1.06 15.49 14.08
CA PHE A 194 -1.23 16.90 13.78
C PHE A 194 -0.10 17.72 14.41
N ALA A 195 0.03 18.99 13.98
CA ALA A 195 1.05 19.90 14.51
C ALA A 195 0.95 20.13 16.03
N ASN A 196 -0.23 19.96 16.62
CA ASN A 196 -0.46 20.05 18.06
C ASN A 196 -0.11 18.77 18.85
N GLY A 197 0.37 17.71 18.16
CA GLY A 197 0.75 16.43 18.74
C GLY A 197 -0.37 15.41 18.87
N GLU A 198 -1.63 15.76 18.62
CA GLU A 198 -2.75 14.83 18.59
C GLU A 198 -2.65 13.88 17.41
N TYR A 199 -3.09 12.62 17.59
CA TYR A 199 -3.10 11.63 16.51
C TYR A 199 -4.10 12.00 15.43
N LYS A 200 -3.73 11.75 14.18
CA LYS A 200 -4.65 11.83 13.04
C LYS A 200 -5.80 10.84 13.21
N SER A 201 -6.93 11.12 12.57
CA SER A 201 -8.11 10.28 12.59
C SER A 201 -8.18 9.38 11.35
N TYR A 202 -8.32 8.07 11.57
CA TYR A 202 -8.39 7.06 10.50
C TYR A 202 -9.83 6.62 10.26
N PHE A 203 -10.73 7.61 10.10
CA PHE A 203 -12.13 7.38 9.73
C PHE A 203 -12.24 6.81 8.32
N GLY A 204 -13.42 6.34 7.95
CA GLY A 204 -13.72 5.70 6.69
C GLY A 204 -13.44 6.58 5.46
N ARG A 205 -12.54 6.14 4.56
CA ARG A 205 -12.23 6.81 3.30
C ARG A 205 -12.24 5.84 2.13
N GLY A 206 -12.61 6.36 0.96
CA GLY A 206 -12.62 5.60 -0.28
C GLY A 206 -13.79 4.62 -0.41
N ALA A 207 -13.82 3.90 -1.51
CA ALA A 207 -14.96 3.05 -1.93
C ALA A 207 -15.28 1.88 -0.98
N LYS A 208 -14.34 1.50 -0.11
CA LYS A 208 -14.50 0.49 0.95
C LYS A 208 -14.77 1.10 2.32
N GLN A 209 -14.64 2.42 2.47
CA GLN A 209 -14.64 3.08 3.78
C GLN A 209 -13.54 2.51 4.70
N LEU A 210 -12.29 2.48 4.16
CA LEU A 210 -11.12 2.00 4.88
C LEU A 210 -10.95 2.78 6.18
N SER A 211 -10.97 2.10 7.33
CA SER A 211 -10.93 2.69 8.66
C SER A 211 -9.85 2.04 9.53
N TYR A 212 -9.35 2.78 10.53
CA TYR A 212 -8.33 2.39 11.50
C TYR A 212 -6.91 2.23 10.95
N ASN A 213 -5.92 2.61 11.78
CA ASN A 213 -4.51 2.55 11.42
C ASN A 213 -4.03 1.16 10.99
N TYR A 214 -4.52 0.10 11.62
CA TYR A 214 -4.15 -1.29 11.30
C TYR A 214 -4.69 -1.79 9.95
N ASN A 215 -5.55 -1.03 9.27
CA ASN A 215 -5.94 -1.27 7.87
C ASN A 215 -5.21 -0.31 6.91
N TYR A 216 -4.95 0.95 7.35
CA TYR A 216 -4.18 1.91 6.56
C TYR A 216 -2.71 1.49 6.40
N GLY A 217 -2.09 0.94 7.45
CA GLY A 217 -0.70 0.49 7.40
C GLY A 217 -0.43 -0.60 6.37
N PRO A 218 -1.15 -1.74 6.39
CA PRO A 218 -1.02 -2.78 5.37
C PRO A 218 -1.33 -2.29 3.96
N PHE A 219 -2.33 -1.43 3.79
CA PHE A 219 -2.63 -0.83 2.50
C PHE A 219 -1.51 0.10 2.03
N SER A 220 -0.95 0.93 2.92
CA SER A 220 0.21 1.76 2.61
C SER A 220 1.39 0.91 2.13
N TYR A 221 1.68 -0.17 2.85
CA TYR A 221 2.75 -1.09 2.47
C TYR A 221 2.53 -1.70 1.08
N ALA A 222 1.32 -2.17 0.78
CA ALA A 222 0.98 -2.71 -0.53
C ALA A 222 1.12 -1.68 -1.67
N MET A 223 0.88 -0.40 -1.38
CA MET A 223 0.95 0.68 -2.37
C MET A 223 2.36 1.22 -2.58
N PHE A 224 3.17 1.31 -1.52
CA PHE A 224 4.42 2.07 -1.50
C PHE A 224 5.64 1.26 -1.02
N GLY A 225 5.46 0.03 -0.52
CA GLY A 225 6.51 -0.72 0.17
C GLY A 225 6.88 -0.16 1.56
N ASP A 226 6.11 0.83 2.05
CA ASP A 226 6.29 1.51 3.33
C ASP A 226 4.93 1.77 3.98
N VAL A 227 4.84 1.61 5.29
CA VAL A 227 3.62 1.84 6.07
C VAL A 227 3.33 3.32 6.31
N SER A 228 4.38 4.15 6.38
CA SER A 228 4.33 5.57 6.76
C SER A 228 3.49 6.45 5.84
N PRO A 229 3.53 6.32 4.48
CA PRO A 229 2.88 7.27 3.59
C PRO A 229 1.39 7.49 3.82
N LEU A 230 0.63 6.47 4.23
CA LEU A 230 -0.79 6.60 4.52
C LEU A 230 -1.08 6.67 6.03
N LEU A 231 -0.15 6.29 6.89
CA LEU A 231 -0.26 6.56 8.32
C LEU A 231 0.00 8.03 8.64
N GLU A 232 0.94 8.66 7.94
CA GLU A 232 1.21 10.10 8.07
C GLU A 232 0.21 10.97 7.30
N HIS A 233 -0.29 10.49 6.15
CA HIS A 233 -1.16 11.19 5.23
C HIS A 233 -2.41 10.39 4.85
N PRO A 234 -3.31 10.09 5.82
CA PRO A 234 -4.51 9.30 5.57
C PRO A 234 -5.48 9.94 4.57
N GLU A 235 -5.45 11.27 4.42
CA GLU A 235 -6.25 12.03 3.44
C GLU A 235 -6.00 11.57 2.00
N ARG A 236 -4.81 11.08 1.66
CA ARG A 236 -4.47 10.60 0.31
C ARG A 236 -5.38 9.46 -0.16
N VAL A 237 -5.94 8.68 0.78
CA VAL A 237 -6.91 7.62 0.45
C VAL A 237 -8.19 8.19 -0.14
N ALA A 238 -8.64 9.38 0.29
CA ALA A 238 -9.82 10.03 -0.27
C ALA A 238 -9.49 10.82 -1.54
N ASP A 239 -8.38 11.56 -1.53
CA ASP A 239 -8.08 12.62 -2.51
C ASP A 239 -7.44 12.12 -3.82
N THR A 240 -7.11 10.84 -3.90
CA THR A 240 -6.41 10.27 -5.06
C THR A 240 -7.08 8.97 -5.54
N TRP A 241 -6.60 8.37 -6.62
CA TRP A 241 -7.06 7.06 -7.11
C TRP A 241 -6.93 5.92 -6.06
N LEU A 242 -6.25 6.18 -4.95
CA LEU A 242 -6.21 5.27 -3.81
C LEU A 242 -7.61 5.04 -3.20
N ASN A 243 -8.57 5.92 -3.47
CA ASN A 243 -9.95 5.78 -3.03
C ASN A 243 -10.63 4.51 -3.56
N ILE A 244 -10.37 4.11 -4.82
CA ILE A 244 -10.83 2.83 -5.38
C ILE A 244 -9.80 1.73 -5.09
N ALA A 245 -8.50 2.03 -5.13
CA ALA A 245 -7.45 1.04 -4.89
C ALA A 245 -7.56 0.41 -3.49
N SER A 246 -8.01 1.14 -2.47
CA SER A 246 -8.27 0.60 -1.12
C SER A 246 -9.34 -0.50 -1.11
N ALA A 247 -10.34 -0.37 -1.96
CA ALA A 247 -11.38 -1.37 -2.11
C ALA A 247 -10.88 -2.60 -2.88
N VAL A 248 -10.06 -2.41 -3.93
CA VAL A 248 -9.43 -3.53 -4.65
C VAL A 248 -8.47 -4.28 -3.74
N PHE A 249 -7.66 -3.56 -2.95
CA PHE A 249 -6.81 -4.18 -1.94
C PHE A 249 -7.62 -5.07 -0.99
N PHE A 250 -8.70 -4.54 -0.41
CA PHE A 250 -9.56 -5.32 0.49
C PHE A 250 -10.23 -6.51 -0.21
N PHE A 251 -10.53 -6.40 -1.49
CA PHE A 251 -11.15 -7.46 -2.29
C PHE A 251 -10.21 -8.62 -2.56
N THR A 252 -8.93 -8.34 -2.82
CA THR A 252 -7.91 -9.33 -3.18
C THR A 252 -7.13 -9.86 -1.98
N TYR A 253 -7.07 -9.11 -0.89
CA TYR A 253 -6.25 -9.42 0.28
C TYR A 253 -7.04 -10.22 1.32
N PRO A 254 -6.60 -11.40 1.74
CA PRO A 254 -7.29 -12.14 2.80
C PRO A 254 -7.04 -11.51 4.16
N GLN A 255 -7.99 -11.68 5.05
CA GLN A 255 -7.86 -11.34 6.48
C GLN A 255 -8.09 -12.60 7.33
N PRO A 256 -7.15 -13.54 7.39
CA PRO A 256 -7.38 -14.80 8.08
C PRO A 256 -7.98 -14.61 9.48
N PRO A 257 -8.96 -15.45 9.85
CA PRO A 257 -9.42 -16.66 9.16
C PRO A 257 -10.37 -16.45 7.96
N LYS A 258 -10.59 -15.20 7.50
CA LYS A 258 -11.42 -14.87 6.33
C LYS A 258 -10.62 -15.05 5.05
N PRO A 259 -11.18 -15.74 4.02
CA PRO A 259 -10.61 -15.72 2.68
C PRO A 259 -10.69 -14.31 2.05
N SER A 260 -9.99 -14.07 0.95
CA SER A 260 -10.26 -12.89 0.12
C SER A 260 -11.60 -13.04 -0.62
N MET A 261 -12.27 -11.94 -0.92
CA MET A 261 -13.49 -11.96 -1.73
C MET A 261 -13.22 -12.50 -3.14
N LEU A 262 -12.04 -12.17 -3.71
CA LEU A 262 -11.62 -12.72 -5.00
C LEU A 262 -11.59 -14.25 -4.97
N HIS A 263 -10.97 -14.85 -3.95
CA HIS A 263 -10.87 -16.30 -3.85
C HIS A 263 -12.22 -17.00 -3.64
N VAL A 264 -13.19 -16.32 -3.04
CA VAL A 264 -14.59 -16.79 -2.97
C VAL A 264 -15.22 -16.86 -4.36
N ILE A 265 -14.99 -15.83 -5.19
CA ILE A 265 -15.60 -15.69 -6.52
C ILE A 265 -14.92 -16.59 -7.54
N ASP A 266 -13.60 -16.64 -7.53
CA ASP A 266 -12.84 -17.41 -8.52
C ASP A 266 -12.74 -18.91 -8.19
N GLY A 267 -13.31 -19.33 -7.05
CA GLY A 267 -13.32 -20.72 -6.62
C GLY A 267 -12.01 -21.22 -6.02
N THR A 268 -11.02 -20.36 -5.81
CA THR A 268 -9.77 -20.72 -5.10
C THR A 268 -10.06 -21.11 -3.65
N TRP A 269 -10.97 -20.38 -2.97
CA TRP A 269 -11.47 -20.79 -1.67
C TRP A 269 -12.63 -21.78 -1.84
N GLN A 270 -12.49 -22.95 -1.21
CA GLN A 270 -13.54 -23.97 -1.12
C GLN A 270 -13.85 -24.24 0.35
N PRO A 271 -15.13 -24.23 0.77
CA PRO A 271 -15.49 -24.48 2.15
C PRO A 271 -15.12 -25.91 2.54
N ASN A 272 -14.49 -26.08 3.69
CA ASN A 272 -14.28 -27.40 4.28
C ASN A 272 -15.52 -27.87 5.09
N ALA A 273 -15.45 -29.06 5.68
CA ALA A 273 -16.57 -29.59 6.45
C ALA A 273 -16.97 -28.72 7.66
N HIS A 274 -16.01 -28.01 8.25
CA HIS A 274 -16.26 -27.09 9.36
C HIS A 274 -16.97 -25.82 8.88
N ASP A 275 -16.54 -25.26 7.75
CA ASP A 275 -17.19 -24.12 7.11
C ASP A 275 -18.65 -24.43 6.77
N LEU A 276 -18.90 -25.57 6.13
CA LEU A 276 -20.25 -26.02 5.78
C LEU A 276 -21.17 -26.19 7.03
N GLN A 277 -20.63 -26.74 8.13
CA GLN A 277 -21.37 -26.83 9.41
C GLN A 277 -21.63 -25.47 10.04
N SER A 278 -20.83 -24.47 9.67
CA SER A 278 -20.99 -23.09 10.09
C SER A 278 -21.84 -22.26 9.12
N GLY A 279 -22.43 -22.90 8.09
CA GLY A 279 -23.23 -22.24 7.07
C GLY A 279 -22.42 -21.42 6.07
N LEU A 280 -21.08 -21.55 6.08
CA LEU A 280 -20.19 -20.81 5.18
C LEU A 280 -20.12 -21.53 3.84
N THR A 281 -20.66 -20.91 2.79
CA THR A 281 -20.72 -21.46 1.44
C THR A 281 -20.29 -20.41 0.42
N ALA A 282 -19.75 -20.84 -0.72
CA ALA A 282 -19.40 -19.90 -1.80
C ALA A 282 -20.66 -19.17 -2.32
N GLY A 283 -20.48 -17.98 -2.82
CA GLY A 283 -21.54 -17.12 -3.36
C GLY A 283 -21.42 -15.68 -2.85
N PHE A 284 -22.28 -14.81 -3.35
CA PHE A 284 -22.27 -13.38 -3.00
C PHE A 284 -22.44 -13.13 -1.48
N GLY A 285 -23.28 -13.95 -0.79
CA GLY A 285 -23.46 -13.85 0.67
C GLY A 285 -22.16 -14.00 1.46
N MET A 286 -21.22 -14.86 0.98
CA MET A 286 -19.91 -15.00 1.58
C MET A 286 -19.07 -13.71 1.46
N THR A 287 -19.15 -12.99 0.34
CA THR A 287 -18.43 -11.71 0.19
C THR A 287 -19.00 -10.64 1.13
N THR A 288 -20.30 -10.64 1.38
CA THR A 288 -20.95 -9.83 2.45
C THR A 288 -20.41 -10.21 3.82
N HIS A 289 -20.24 -11.52 4.08
CA HIS A 289 -19.68 -11.99 5.36
C HIS A 289 -18.19 -11.62 5.53
N VAL A 290 -17.42 -11.60 4.47
CA VAL A 290 -16.03 -11.13 4.48
C VAL A 290 -15.97 -9.64 4.81
N ILE A 291 -16.80 -8.81 4.14
CA ILE A 291 -16.69 -7.34 4.25
C ILE A 291 -17.24 -6.79 5.58
N ASN A 292 -18.38 -7.28 6.06
CA ASN A 292 -19.03 -6.74 7.25
C ASN A 292 -19.84 -7.78 8.05
N GLY A 293 -19.43 -9.06 8.01
CA GLY A 293 -20.16 -10.17 8.59
C GLY A 293 -20.45 -10.06 10.08
N GLY A 294 -19.55 -9.44 10.85
CA GLY A 294 -19.75 -9.25 12.29
C GLY A 294 -20.98 -8.41 12.65
N ILE A 295 -21.45 -7.58 11.72
CA ILE A 295 -22.63 -6.71 11.90
C ILE A 295 -23.83 -7.25 11.12
N GLU A 296 -23.62 -7.70 9.88
CA GLU A 296 -24.69 -7.98 8.92
C GLU A 296 -25.15 -9.43 8.89
N CYS A 297 -24.30 -10.40 9.29
CA CYS A 297 -24.54 -11.83 9.11
C CYS A 297 -24.88 -12.57 10.42
N GLY A 298 -25.37 -13.80 10.32
CA GLY A 298 -25.54 -14.73 11.45
C GLY A 298 -26.70 -14.45 12.40
N ALA A 299 -27.63 -13.55 12.03
CA ALA A 299 -28.75 -13.16 12.91
C ALA A 299 -30.01 -14.05 12.74
N GLY A 300 -29.98 -15.09 11.88
CA GLY A 300 -31.13 -15.89 11.52
C GLY A 300 -32.13 -15.20 10.57
N HIS A 301 -31.89 -13.95 10.23
CA HIS A 301 -32.64 -13.16 9.23
C HIS A 301 -31.67 -12.20 8.53
N GLU A 302 -31.98 -11.85 7.29
CA GLU A 302 -31.17 -10.86 6.58
C GLU A 302 -31.35 -9.46 7.19
N LYS A 303 -30.24 -8.79 7.48
CA LYS A 303 -30.24 -7.40 7.92
C LYS A 303 -30.56 -6.47 6.74
N PRO A 304 -31.10 -5.25 6.98
CA PRO A 304 -31.41 -4.31 5.89
C PRO A 304 -30.22 -4.03 4.96
N GLN A 305 -29.00 -3.92 5.50
CA GLN A 305 -27.80 -3.70 4.71
C GLN A 305 -27.48 -4.91 3.81
N SER A 306 -27.62 -6.14 4.33
CA SER A 306 -27.47 -7.36 3.54
C SER A 306 -28.51 -7.45 2.43
N ILE A 307 -29.77 -7.10 2.70
CA ILE A 307 -30.84 -7.05 1.69
C ILE A 307 -30.46 -6.05 0.57
N ASN A 308 -30.04 -4.85 0.94
CA ASN A 308 -29.57 -3.86 -0.05
C ASN A 308 -28.44 -4.41 -0.92
N ARG A 309 -27.45 -5.06 -0.32
CA ARG A 309 -26.31 -5.65 -1.07
C ARG A 309 -26.78 -6.69 -2.07
N ILE A 310 -27.75 -7.55 -1.68
CA ILE A 310 -28.34 -8.56 -2.56
C ILE A 310 -29.04 -7.90 -3.75
N GLU A 311 -29.90 -6.91 -3.49
CA GLU A 311 -30.62 -6.19 -4.54
C GLU A 311 -29.64 -5.47 -5.49
N TYR A 312 -28.59 -4.84 -4.94
CA TYR A 312 -27.59 -4.14 -5.73
C TYR A 312 -26.77 -5.13 -6.57
N TYR A 313 -26.38 -6.28 -5.99
CA TYR A 313 -25.66 -7.31 -6.73
C TYR A 313 -26.48 -7.88 -7.87
N GLN A 314 -27.75 -8.20 -7.65
CA GLN A 314 -28.62 -8.69 -8.72
C GLN A 314 -28.75 -7.68 -9.87
N ALA A 315 -28.88 -6.39 -9.57
CA ALA A 315 -28.95 -5.33 -10.59
C ALA A 315 -27.61 -5.15 -11.32
N GLN A 316 -26.49 -5.16 -10.60
CA GLN A 316 -25.14 -5.08 -11.19
C GLN A 316 -24.83 -6.31 -12.06
N ALA A 317 -25.17 -7.51 -11.57
CA ALA A 317 -24.99 -8.76 -12.28
C ALA A 317 -25.80 -8.78 -13.60
N GLN A 318 -27.06 -8.35 -13.53
CA GLN A 318 -27.88 -8.22 -14.73
C GLN A 318 -27.27 -7.25 -15.75
N TYR A 319 -26.79 -6.09 -15.28
CA TYR A 319 -26.18 -5.08 -16.15
C TYR A 319 -24.88 -5.56 -16.80
N LEU A 320 -24.03 -6.26 -16.04
CA LEU A 320 -22.74 -6.79 -16.49
C LEU A 320 -22.85 -8.19 -17.15
N SER A 321 -24.07 -8.69 -17.34
CA SER A 321 -24.33 -10.02 -17.94
C SER A 321 -23.66 -11.16 -17.15
N VAL A 322 -23.72 -11.09 -15.83
CA VAL A 322 -23.31 -12.17 -14.92
C VAL A 322 -24.53 -13.04 -14.64
N PRO A 323 -24.48 -14.34 -14.93
CA PRO A 323 -25.56 -15.24 -14.53
C PRO A 323 -25.60 -15.38 -13.01
N VAL A 324 -26.78 -15.27 -12.43
CA VAL A 324 -27.03 -15.54 -11.01
C VAL A 324 -27.92 -16.78 -10.97
N GLU A 325 -27.33 -17.89 -10.53
CA GLU A 325 -28.02 -19.16 -10.46
C GLU A 325 -29.01 -19.20 -9.28
N ASP A 326 -30.14 -19.88 -9.44
CA ASP A 326 -31.12 -20.04 -8.35
C ASP A 326 -30.54 -20.72 -7.10
N SER A 327 -29.47 -21.49 -7.28
CA SER A 327 -28.75 -22.17 -6.19
C SER A 327 -27.70 -21.31 -5.49
N GLU A 328 -27.37 -20.11 -6.03
CA GLU A 328 -26.36 -19.23 -5.42
C GLU A 328 -26.88 -18.66 -4.09
N ILE A 329 -26.02 -18.74 -3.07
CA ILE A 329 -26.34 -18.19 -1.74
C ILE A 329 -26.00 -16.71 -1.75
N LEU A 330 -27.04 -15.87 -1.93
CA LEU A 330 -26.89 -14.41 -1.97
C LEU A 330 -26.85 -13.75 -0.59
N GLY A 331 -27.49 -14.37 0.41
CA GLY A 331 -27.57 -13.85 1.77
C GLY A 331 -26.57 -14.50 2.73
N CYS A 332 -26.46 -13.93 3.93
CA CYS A 332 -25.55 -14.43 4.96
C CYS A 332 -26.18 -14.58 6.36
N LYS A 333 -27.51 -14.61 6.44
CA LYS A 333 -28.27 -14.61 7.72
C LYS A 333 -27.93 -15.75 8.67
N ASP A 334 -27.55 -16.92 8.13
CA ASP A 334 -27.25 -18.14 8.88
C ASP A 334 -25.75 -18.44 8.99
N MET A 335 -24.87 -17.58 8.41
CA MET A 335 -23.41 -17.75 8.43
C MET A 335 -22.86 -17.42 9.81
N LYS A 336 -22.18 -18.38 10.45
CA LYS A 336 -21.46 -18.16 11.70
C LYS A 336 -20.13 -17.46 11.44
N PRO A 337 -19.53 -16.80 12.47
CA PRO A 337 -18.21 -16.19 12.34
C PRO A 337 -17.16 -17.18 11.83
N PHE A 338 -16.20 -16.67 11.05
CA PHE A 338 -15.02 -17.45 10.66
C PHE A 338 -14.20 -17.85 11.89
N ASP A 339 -13.57 -19.01 11.84
CA ASP A 339 -12.65 -19.46 12.88
C ASP A 339 -11.41 -20.18 12.31
N VAL A 340 -10.48 -20.53 13.20
CA VAL A 340 -9.19 -21.12 12.85
C VAL A 340 -9.26 -22.54 12.25
N LYS A 341 -10.45 -23.15 12.16
CA LYS A 341 -10.67 -24.47 11.55
C LYS A 341 -11.21 -24.37 10.13
N GLY A 342 -11.59 -23.17 9.70
CA GLY A 342 -12.09 -22.91 8.36
C GLY A 342 -11.02 -23.01 7.28
N ALA A 343 -11.43 -23.24 6.04
CA ALA A 343 -10.54 -23.35 4.89
C ALA A 343 -9.79 -22.05 4.55
N GLY A 344 -10.30 -20.90 5.01
CA GLY A 344 -9.63 -19.60 4.88
C GLY A 344 -8.64 -19.28 6.01
N ALA A 345 -8.54 -20.16 7.01
CA ALA A 345 -7.70 -19.93 8.19
C ALA A 345 -6.23 -20.20 7.87
N MET A 346 -5.54 -19.19 7.39
CA MET A 346 -4.09 -19.21 7.21
C MET A 346 -3.40 -18.60 8.42
N MET A 347 -2.30 -19.21 8.82
CA MET A 347 -1.34 -18.56 9.72
C MET A 347 -0.37 -17.78 8.84
N ILE A 348 -0.34 -16.46 8.97
CA ILE A 348 0.41 -15.57 8.07
C ILE A 348 1.31 -14.56 8.80
N TYR A 349 1.38 -14.65 10.11
CA TYR A 349 2.22 -13.77 10.91
C TYR A 349 3.30 -14.55 11.62
N TRP A 350 4.50 -13.99 11.70
CA TRP A 350 5.62 -14.59 12.40
C TRP A 350 5.63 -14.17 13.87
N GLU A 351 5.82 -15.15 14.73
CA GLU A 351 5.94 -14.97 16.18
C GLU A 351 7.02 -15.90 16.71
N LEU A 352 7.58 -15.58 17.87
CA LEU A 352 8.56 -16.41 18.57
C LEU A 352 8.09 -17.88 18.67
N ASP A 353 8.95 -18.78 18.25
CA ASP A 353 8.75 -20.20 18.58
C ASP A 353 9.31 -20.48 19.98
N TRP A 354 8.40 -20.70 20.92
CA TRP A 354 8.71 -21.00 22.31
C TRP A 354 9.25 -22.41 22.58
N SER A 355 9.48 -23.19 21.54
CA SER A 355 9.94 -24.58 21.69
C SER A 355 11.31 -24.63 22.35
N TYR A 356 11.47 -25.56 23.29
CA TYR A 356 12.76 -25.87 23.90
C TYR A 356 13.48 -26.91 23.04
N ILE A 357 14.70 -26.62 22.61
CA ILE A 357 15.54 -27.51 21.79
C ILE A 357 16.75 -27.94 22.62
N PRO A 358 16.78 -29.19 23.13
CA PRO A 358 17.92 -29.69 23.87
C PRO A 358 19.22 -29.57 23.06
N GLY A 359 20.27 -29.02 23.67
CA GLY A 359 21.58 -28.86 23.02
C GLY A 359 21.80 -27.52 22.33
N ASN A 360 20.75 -26.73 22.13
CA ASN A 360 20.92 -25.34 21.64
C ASN A 360 21.57 -24.46 22.74
N PRO A 361 22.40 -23.48 22.36
CA PRO A 361 23.01 -22.55 23.30
C PRO A 361 21.97 -21.67 24.00
N ASN A 362 22.42 -20.90 24.98
CA ASN A 362 21.62 -19.91 25.72
C ASN A 362 20.32 -20.47 26.32
N GLY A 363 20.39 -21.69 26.88
CA GLY A 363 19.26 -22.32 27.57
C GLY A 363 18.28 -23.08 26.69
N GLY A 364 18.71 -23.56 25.53
CA GLY A 364 17.89 -24.41 24.65
C GLY A 364 16.86 -23.61 23.87
N LYS A 365 17.14 -22.37 23.52
CA LYS A 365 16.27 -21.52 22.68
C LYS A 365 16.03 -22.15 21.30
N SER A 366 14.86 -21.96 20.74
CA SER A 366 14.49 -22.54 19.44
C SER A 366 15.28 -21.97 18.27
N TYR A 367 15.69 -20.70 18.36
CA TYR A 367 16.24 -19.90 17.25
C TYR A 367 15.38 -20.03 16.00
N ALA A 368 14.07 -19.88 16.19
CA ALA A 368 13.07 -19.97 15.13
C ALA A 368 11.89 -19.06 15.42
N CYS A 369 11.24 -18.60 14.36
CA CYS A 369 9.89 -18.07 14.37
C CYS A 369 8.93 -19.11 13.81
N LYS A 370 7.65 -19.03 14.22
CA LYS A 370 6.57 -19.88 13.73
C LYS A 370 5.43 -19.03 13.21
N LEU A 371 4.62 -19.57 12.34
CA LEU A 371 3.41 -18.91 11.88
C LEU A 371 2.31 -18.96 12.95
N VAL A 372 1.61 -17.84 13.11
CA VAL A 372 0.45 -17.67 13.99
C VAL A 372 -0.71 -17.02 13.24
N GLY A 373 -1.93 -17.21 13.76
CA GLY A 373 -3.15 -16.68 13.15
C GLY A 373 -3.56 -15.29 13.67
N TYR A 374 -2.85 -14.73 14.65
CA TYR A 374 -3.08 -13.36 15.13
C TYR A 374 -2.03 -12.40 14.57
N GLN A 375 -2.43 -11.16 14.35
CA GLN A 375 -1.56 -10.16 13.75
C GLN A 375 -0.38 -9.82 14.66
N THR A 376 0.83 -9.85 14.07
CA THR A 376 2.07 -9.36 14.67
C THR A 376 2.69 -8.31 13.73
N ARG A 377 3.86 -7.79 14.10
CA ARG A 377 4.61 -6.85 13.25
C ARG A 377 5.27 -7.51 12.04
N TYR A 378 5.35 -8.84 12.00
CA TYR A 378 6.03 -9.60 10.95
C TYR A 378 5.03 -10.46 10.20
N SER A 379 5.06 -10.41 8.87
CA SER A 379 4.10 -11.11 8.02
C SER A 379 4.81 -12.00 7.00
N ALA A 380 4.30 -13.20 6.79
CA ALA A 380 4.75 -14.10 5.73
C ALA A 380 4.45 -13.57 4.31
N PHE A 381 3.68 -12.49 4.21
CA PHE A 381 3.46 -11.78 2.94
C PHE A 381 4.50 -10.70 2.66
N LYS A 382 5.39 -10.42 3.61
CA LYS A 382 6.46 -9.45 3.48
C LYS A 382 7.80 -10.16 3.44
N PRO A 383 8.50 -10.13 2.30
CA PRO A 383 9.82 -10.75 2.16
C PRO A 383 10.79 -10.27 3.25
N GLY A 384 11.54 -11.19 3.83
CA GLY A 384 12.52 -10.91 4.88
C GLY A 384 11.94 -10.78 6.29
N ASP A 385 10.62 -10.81 6.48
CA ASP A 385 10.04 -10.65 7.82
C ASP A 385 10.25 -11.89 8.72
N TYR A 386 10.51 -13.07 8.16
CA TYR A 386 10.97 -14.21 8.97
C TYR A 386 12.31 -13.90 9.65
N MET A 387 13.28 -13.38 8.90
CA MET A 387 14.58 -12.94 9.42
C MET A 387 14.42 -11.82 10.44
N ASN A 388 13.58 -10.81 10.14
CA ASN A 388 13.31 -9.70 11.07
C ASN A 388 12.71 -10.19 12.39
N CYS A 389 11.80 -11.17 12.34
CA CYS A 389 11.25 -11.83 13.52
C CYS A 389 12.35 -12.55 14.33
N LEU A 390 13.19 -13.32 13.63
CA LEU A 390 14.28 -14.07 14.26
C LEU A 390 15.24 -13.13 14.99
N MET A 391 15.72 -12.08 14.33
CA MET A 391 16.65 -11.11 14.92
C MET A 391 16.02 -10.30 16.07
N HIS A 392 14.70 -10.05 16.02
CA HIS A 392 14.00 -9.35 17.09
C HIS A 392 13.96 -10.15 18.38
N PHE A 393 13.61 -11.44 18.30
CA PHE A 393 13.48 -12.30 19.47
C PHE A 393 14.80 -12.92 19.96
N PHE A 394 15.78 -12.99 19.07
CA PHE A 394 17.10 -13.56 19.34
C PHE A 394 18.20 -12.58 18.91
N PRO A 395 18.46 -11.54 19.69
CA PRO A 395 19.47 -10.52 19.35
C PRO A 395 20.90 -11.09 19.28
N GLU A 396 21.14 -12.28 19.80
CA GLU A 396 22.39 -13.03 19.69
C GLU A 396 22.54 -13.78 18.36
N VAL A 397 21.53 -13.78 17.50
CA VAL A 397 21.61 -14.35 16.14
C VAL A 397 22.40 -13.40 15.25
N VAL A 398 23.36 -13.96 14.55
CA VAL A 398 24.17 -13.30 13.54
C VAL A 398 23.90 -13.97 12.20
N ILE A 399 23.53 -13.19 11.21
CA ILE A 399 23.37 -13.69 9.84
C ILE A 399 24.74 -13.66 9.16
N ASP A 400 25.22 -14.85 8.78
CA ASP A 400 26.44 -15.04 8.00
C ASP A 400 26.03 -15.05 6.53
N ASP A 401 26.36 -14.00 5.81
CA ASP A 401 26.10 -13.84 4.37
C ASP A 401 27.14 -14.53 3.48
N GLY A 402 27.88 -15.50 4.07
CA GLY A 402 28.86 -16.33 3.35
C GLY A 402 30.30 -15.79 3.43
N GLY A 403 30.50 -14.74 4.21
CA GLY A 403 31.83 -14.15 4.45
C GLY A 403 32.70 -14.89 5.47
N GLY A 404 32.21 -15.99 6.07
CA GLY A 404 32.92 -16.70 7.16
C GLY A 404 32.80 -16.01 8.52
N PRO A 405 33.43 -16.56 9.60
CA PRO A 405 33.38 -15.93 10.92
C PRO A 405 33.91 -14.49 10.80
N ARG A 406 33.10 -13.52 11.27
CA ARG A 406 33.54 -12.11 11.24
C ARG A 406 34.91 -12.01 11.88
N ASP A 407 35.83 -11.51 11.09
CA ASP A 407 37.14 -11.12 11.61
C ASP A 407 36.90 -10.12 12.74
N PRO A 408 37.32 -10.39 13.98
CA PRO A 408 37.14 -9.48 15.10
C PRO A 408 37.82 -8.12 14.86
N ASP A 409 38.72 -8.05 13.88
CA ASP A 409 39.44 -6.85 13.50
C ASP A 409 38.76 -6.11 12.32
N ASN A 410 37.68 -6.67 11.69
CA ASN A 410 36.94 -6.03 10.59
C ASN A 410 36.25 -4.74 11.08
N GLN A 411 36.50 -3.66 10.39
CA GLN A 411 35.93 -2.33 10.66
C GLN A 411 34.90 -1.97 9.60
N ALA A 412 33.85 -1.25 10.02
CA ALA A 412 32.81 -0.81 9.09
C ALA A 412 33.39 0.06 7.95
N PRO A 413 32.90 -0.11 6.74
CA PRO A 413 33.33 0.71 5.59
C PRO A 413 32.95 2.18 5.80
N THR A 414 33.58 3.05 5.04
CA THR A 414 33.24 4.48 4.98
C THR A 414 32.51 4.77 3.68
N ALA A 415 31.21 5.08 3.76
CA ALA A 415 30.41 5.50 2.62
C ALA A 415 30.72 6.94 2.22
N LYS A 416 30.92 7.18 0.93
CA LYS A 416 31.11 8.51 0.34
C LYS A 416 30.40 8.60 -0.99
N ILE A 417 29.78 9.75 -1.25
CA ILE A 417 29.14 10.07 -2.53
C ILE A 417 29.86 11.26 -3.13
N SER A 418 30.22 11.15 -4.40
CA SER A 418 30.58 12.29 -5.24
C SER A 418 29.54 12.45 -6.36
N GLY A 419 29.36 13.67 -6.84
CA GLY A 419 28.40 13.96 -7.90
C GLY A 419 27.75 15.33 -7.81
N ALA A 420 26.71 15.53 -8.58
CA ALA A 420 25.99 16.79 -8.66
C ALA A 420 25.34 17.16 -7.32
N VAL A 421 25.49 18.42 -6.90
CA VAL A 421 24.78 19.01 -5.74
C VAL A 421 23.62 19.90 -6.19
N VAL A 422 23.51 20.16 -7.50
CA VAL A 422 22.40 20.87 -8.15
C VAL A 422 22.00 20.14 -9.43
N GLY A 423 20.74 20.20 -9.81
CA GLY A 423 20.23 19.62 -11.04
C GLY A 423 18.96 20.30 -11.50
N GLU A 424 18.61 20.15 -12.77
CA GLU A 424 17.36 20.60 -13.34
C GLU A 424 16.31 19.49 -13.28
N GLY A 425 15.05 19.85 -13.08
CA GLY A 425 13.94 18.91 -13.13
C GLY A 425 13.91 18.13 -14.46
N GLY A 426 13.72 16.80 -14.40
CA GLY A 426 13.74 15.92 -15.55
C GLY A 426 15.12 15.53 -16.11
N SER A 427 16.20 16.18 -15.66
CA SER A 427 17.58 15.86 -16.09
C SER A 427 18.06 14.54 -15.48
N VAL A 428 19.11 13.98 -16.07
CA VAL A 428 19.82 12.81 -15.55
C VAL A 428 21.13 13.30 -14.93
N ILE A 429 21.43 12.86 -13.73
CA ILE A 429 22.65 13.13 -12.99
C ILE A 429 23.42 11.85 -12.73
N LEU A 430 24.72 11.95 -12.61
CA LEU A 430 25.59 10.86 -12.16
C LEU A 430 25.92 11.07 -10.67
N LEU A 431 25.70 10.03 -9.86
CA LEU A 431 26.20 9.90 -8.51
C LEU A 431 27.21 8.74 -8.49
N ASP A 432 28.34 8.95 -7.85
CA ASP A 432 29.46 8.01 -7.83
C ASP A 432 29.86 7.70 -6.38
N ALA A 433 29.84 6.42 -6.04
CA ALA A 433 30.23 5.86 -4.75
C ALA A 433 31.69 5.39 -4.70
N SER A 434 32.45 5.49 -5.79
CA SER A 434 33.86 5.04 -5.85
C SER A 434 34.79 5.63 -4.78
N PRO A 435 34.50 6.83 -4.18
CA PRO A 435 35.29 7.33 -3.06
C PRO A 435 35.05 6.59 -1.73
N SER A 436 34.07 5.68 -1.66
CA SER A 436 33.87 4.82 -0.49
C SER A 436 35.02 3.86 -0.34
N ASN A 437 35.39 3.56 0.89
CA ASN A 437 36.48 2.65 1.18
C ASN A 437 36.21 1.79 2.40
N ASP A 438 36.75 0.59 2.35
CA ASP A 438 36.87 -0.31 3.47
C ASP A 438 38.24 -0.11 4.13
N PRO A 439 38.34 -0.03 5.49
CA PRO A 439 39.65 0.13 6.15
C PRO A 439 40.62 -1.01 5.89
N GLU A 440 40.13 -2.23 5.73
CA GLU A 440 40.90 -3.45 5.44
C GLU A 440 41.13 -3.64 3.94
N GLY A 441 40.47 -2.84 3.07
CA GLY A 441 40.61 -2.89 1.62
C GLY A 441 39.74 -3.96 0.95
N ASN A 442 38.74 -4.49 1.65
CA ASN A 442 37.83 -5.50 1.13
C ASN A 442 36.90 -4.92 0.06
N PRO A 443 36.37 -5.76 -0.86
CA PRO A 443 35.37 -5.35 -1.83
C PRO A 443 34.10 -4.80 -1.14
N LEU A 444 33.53 -3.75 -1.73
CA LEU A 444 32.29 -3.14 -1.25
C LEU A 444 31.11 -3.46 -2.16
N THR A 445 29.96 -3.68 -1.56
CA THR A 445 28.67 -3.68 -2.26
C THR A 445 27.94 -2.38 -1.98
N TYR A 446 27.10 -1.95 -2.94
CA TYR A 446 26.46 -0.64 -2.94
C TYR A 446 24.96 -0.78 -3.04
N PHE A 447 24.24 0.03 -2.27
CA PHE A 447 22.79 0.14 -2.38
C PHE A 447 22.35 1.61 -2.27
N TRP A 448 21.71 2.11 -3.34
CA TRP A 448 21.20 3.46 -3.42
C TRP A 448 19.71 3.51 -3.13
N SER A 449 19.32 4.42 -2.23
CA SER A 449 17.92 4.76 -1.97
C SER A 449 17.62 6.14 -2.56
N LEU A 450 16.55 6.21 -3.37
CA LEU A 450 16.19 7.39 -4.11
C LEU A 450 15.05 8.15 -3.44
N PRO A 451 15.09 9.50 -3.47
CA PRO A 451 13.97 10.32 -3.01
C PRO A 451 12.75 10.16 -3.91
N VAL A 452 11.58 10.45 -3.35
CA VAL A 452 10.30 10.35 -4.07
C VAL A 452 10.32 11.16 -5.37
N GLY A 453 9.97 10.48 -6.46
CA GLY A 453 9.90 11.06 -7.80
C GLY A 453 11.21 10.96 -8.61
N ALA A 454 12.34 10.63 -7.99
CA ALA A 454 13.55 10.26 -8.72
C ALA A 454 13.49 8.79 -9.17
N SER A 455 14.20 8.46 -10.25
CA SER A 455 14.28 7.08 -10.77
C SER A 455 15.69 6.77 -11.28
N SER A 456 16.06 5.48 -11.26
CA SER A 456 17.31 4.95 -11.81
C SER A 456 17.07 3.56 -12.37
N ASP A 457 17.85 3.16 -13.37
CA ASP A 457 17.77 1.81 -13.95
C ASP A 457 18.49 0.77 -13.08
N SER A 458 19.39 1.20 -12.19
CA SER A 458 20.10 0.35 -11.25
C SER A 458 20.43 1.11 -9.97
N THR A 459 20.24 0.43 -8.83
CA THR A 459 20.50 0.98 -7.49
C THR A 459 21.58 0.23 -6.72
N ASN A 460 22.31 -0.67 -7.38
CA ASN A 460 23.32 -1.53 -6.75
C ASN A 460 24.69 -1.44 -7.43
N GLN A 461 24.93 -0.39 -8.19
CA GLN A 461 26.23 -0.16 -8.86
C GLN A 461 27.03 0.92 -8.12
N VAL A 462 28.35 0.91 -8.32
CA VAL A 462 29.25 1.95 -7.80
C VAL A 462 28.91 3.33 -8.37
N GLU A 463 28.48 3.40 -9.61
CA GLU A 463 27.96 4.60 -10.26
C GLU A 463 26.47 4.45 -10.52
N MET A 464 25.68 5.48 -10.21
CA MET A 464 24.24 5.50 -10.43
C MET A 464 23.85 6.71 -11.28
N LEU A 465 23.19 6.46 -12.41
CA LEU A 465 22.51 7.47 -13.19
C LEU A 465 21.09 7.66 -12.64
N ALA A 466 20.83 8.79 -12.01
CA ALA A 466 19.53 9.12 -11.47
C ALA A 466 18.82 10.19 -12.31
N ARG A 467 17.57 9.92 -12.70
CA ARG A 467 16.70 10.91 -13.31
C ARG A 467 15.99 11.67 -12.20
N LEU A 468 16.12 12.99 -12.21
CA LEU A 468 15.46 13.90 -11.29
C LEU A 468 13.98 14.10 -11.66
N PRO A 469 13.07 14.25 -10.69
CA PRO A 469 11.67 14.55 -10.96
C PRO A 469 11.52 15.95 -11.56
N ASN A 470 10.49 16.13 -12.41
CA ASN A 470 10.06 17.48 -12.79
C ASN A 470 9.34 18.12 -11.60
N LEU A 471 9.85 19.24 -11.14
CA LEU A 471 9.31 19.98 -10.01
C LEU A 471 8.79 21.33 -10.47
N SER A 472 7.64 21.75 -9.92
CA SER A 472 7.07 23.08 -10.16
C SER A 472 7.82 24.19 -9.39
N GLU A 473 8.50 23.82 -8.30
CA GLU A 473 9.29 24.72 -7.46
C GLU A 473 10.63 24.07 -7.07
N PRO A 474 11.68 24.85 -6.80
CA PRO A 474 12.95 24.28 -6.37
C PRO A 474 12.80 23.50 -5.06
N LYS A 475 13.40 22.29 -5.02
CA LYS A 475 13.37 21.41 -3.85
C LYS A 475 14.73 20.75 -3.64
N VAL A 476 15.09 20.52 -2.37
CA VAL A 476 16.21 19.65 -2.02
C VAL A 476 15.73 18.20 -1.97
N LEU A 477 16.40 17.34 -2.70
CA LEU A 477 16.18 15.91 -2.71
C LEU A 477 17.38 15.20 -2.11
N SER A 478 17.15 14.34 -1.12
CA SER A 478 18.20 13.58 -0.44
C SER A 478 18.28 12.17 -1.03
N PHE A 479 19.43 11.83 -1.60
CA PHE A 479 19.79 10.49 -2.04
C PHE A 479 20.59 9.82 -0.93
N SER A 480 20.39 8.53 -0.68
CA SER A 480 21.11 7.79 0.35
C SER A 480 21.90 6.65 -0.30
N LEU A 481 23.13 6.46 0.13
CA LEU A 481 23.99 5.35 -0.23
C LEU A 481 24.31 4.54 1.00
N THR A 482 24.02 3.25 0.97
CA THR A 482 24.52 2.27 1.92
C THR A 482 25.62 1.45 1.24
N VAL A 483 26.79 1.40 1.83
CA VAL A 483 27.87 0.49 1.43
C VAL A 483 28.01 -0.62 2.47
N THR A 484 28.29 -1.83 1.99
CA THR A 484 28.48 -3.02 2.82
C THR A 484 29.78 -3.68 2.45
N ASP A 485 30.62 -4.01 3.43
CA ASP A 485 31.86 -4.77 3.24
C ASP A 485 31.60 -6.28 3.13
N GLU A 486 32.63 -7.05 2.87
CA GLU A 486 32.57 -8.51 2.78
C GLU A 486 32.23 -9.17 4.13
N GLY A 487 32.51 -8.51 5.26
CA GLY A 487 32.15 -8.94 6.60
C GLY A 487 30.72 -8.56 7.03
N GLY A 488 29.93 -7.90 6.13
CA GLY A 488 28.54 -7.50 6.38
C GLY A 488 28.39 -6.26 7.26
N LEU A 489 29.46 -5.51 7.58
CA LEU A 489 29.33 -4.21 8.22
C LEU A 489 28.91 -3.16 7.20
N THR A 490 28.06 -2.23 7.63
CA THR A 490 27.48 -1.23 6.74
C THR A 490 27.77 0.18 7.21
N ASN A 491 27.82 1.10 6.26
CA ASN A 491 27.80 2.53 6.53
C ASN A 491 26.89 3.23 5.52
N THR A 492 26.14 4.23 5.97
CA THR A 492 25.16 4.96 5.15
C THR A 492 25.47 6.45 5.17
N VAL A 493 25.43 7.08 4.00
CA VAL A 493 25.60 8.53 3.83
C VAL A 493 24.51 9.10 2.95
N ASN A 494 24.11 10.35 3.22
CA ASN A 494 23.14 11.09 2.42
C ASN A 494 23.86 12.15 1.57
N HIS A 495 23.30 12.40 0.37
CA HIS A 495 23.75 13.41 -0.57
C HIS A 495 22.57 14.26 -1.04
N ASP A 496 22.59 15.52 -0.69
CA ASP A 496 21.50 16.45 -0.98
C ASP A 496 21.73 17.14 -2.32
N ILE A 497 20.73 17.11 -3.19
CA ILE A 497 20.74 17.73 -4.50
C ILE A 497 19.65 18.79 -4.54
N ARG A 498 20.02 20.02 -4.80
CA ARG A 498 19.07 21.10 -5.04
C ARG A 498 18.56 21.01 -6.49
N VAL A 499 17.36 20.53 -6.65
CA VAL A 499 16.69 20.46 -7.96
C VAL A 499 15.97 21.78 -8.20
N SER A 500 16.34 22.48 -9.29
CA SER A 500 15.59 23.64 -9.74
C SER A 500 14.22 23.19 -10.24
N GLY A 501 13.18 23.95 -9.96
CA GLY A 501 11.93 23.82 -10.70
C GLY A 501 12.26 24.15 -12.15
N GLY A 502 12.18 23.15 -13.01
CA GLY A 502 12.29 23.37 -14.45
C GLY A 502 11.00 24.03 -14.94
N ASP A 503 11.09 24.85 -15.98
CA ASP A 503 9.93 25.09 -16.81
C ASP A 503 9.40 23.73 -17.24
N ILE A 504 8.18 23.36 -16.82
CA ILE A 504 7.53 22.12 -17.24
C ILE A 504 7.47 22.21 -18.77
N PRO A 505 8.10 21.31 -19.54
CA PRO A 505 8.12 21.40 -21.01
C PRO A 505 6.74 21.46 -21.66
N ASP A 506 5.68 21.14 -20.90
CA ASP A 506 4.28 21.18 -21.33
C ASP A 506 3.47 22.37 -20.80
N LYS A 507 4.06 23.32 -20.08
CA LYS A 507 3.33 24.53 -19.74
C LYS A 507 3.51 25.55 -20.88
N PRO A 508 2.45 25.82 -21.64
CA PRO A 508 2.49 26.84 -22.69
C PRO A 508 2.94 28.20 -22.13
N PRO A 509 3.61 29.03 -22.95
CA PRO A 509 4.07 30.34 -22.51
C PRO A 509 2.90 31.16 -21.97
N ALA A 510 3.21 32.08 -21.03
CA ALA A 510 2.21 32.98 -20.49
C ALA A 510 1.58 33.84 -21.61
N TYR A 511 0.27 34.03 -21.55
CA TYR A 511 -0.42 34.96 -22.45
C TYR A 511 0.19 36.36 -22.42
N ARG A 512 0.33 36.95 -23.60
CA ARG A 512 0.85 38.32 -23.77
C ARG A 512 -0.14 39.16 -24.60
N VAL A 513 -0.57 40.25 -24.04
CA VAL A 513 -1.45 41.20 -24.74
C VAL A 513 -0.77 41.72 -26.01
N GLY A 514 -1.50 41.65 -27.14
CA GLY A 514 -1.03 42.17 -28.43
C GLY A 514 0.01 41.29 -29.15
N TYR A 515 0.28 40.07 -28.65
CA TYR A 515 1.09 39.10 -29.37
C TYR A 515 0.28 38.48 -30.52
N ALA A 516 0.92 38.28 -31.68
CA ALA A 516 0.27 37.73 -32.86
C ALA A 516 0.18 36.20 -32.76
N TYR A 517 -0.89 35.71 -32.15
CA TYR A 517 -1.17 34.30 -32.03
C TYR A 517 -1.69 33.69 -33.36
N ILE A 518 -1.31 32.46 -33.62
CA ILE A 518 -1.84 31.64 -34.73
C ILE A 518 -2.75 30.53 -34.19
N ALA A 519 -3.56 29.96 -35.07
CA ALA A 519 -4.44 28.84 -34.71
C ALA A 519 -3.65 27.66 -34.13
N GLY A 520 -4.07 27.17 -32.96
CA GLY A 520 -3.42 26.09 -32.27
C GLY A 520 -2.34 26.54 -31.25
N ASP A 521 -1.97 27.81 -31.23
CA ASP A 521 -1.06 28.32 -30.20
C ASP A 521 -1.67 28.14 -28.80
N LYS A 522 -0.88 27.59 -27.90
CA LYS A 522 -1.27 27.37 -26.50
C LYS A 522 -0.61 28.41 -25.60
N VAL A 523 -1.39 28.94 -24.66
CA VAL A 523 -0.90 29.89 -23.65
C VAL A 523 -1.41 29.52 -22.27
N SER A 524 -0.62 29.82 -21.23
CA SER A 524 -1.07 29.74 -19.84
C SER A 524 -1.55 31.10 -19.36
N HIS A 525 -2.73 31.17 -18.74
CA HIS A 525 -3.26 32.38 -18.13
C HIS A 525 -4.26 32.06 -17.02
N VAL A 526 -4.28 32.83 -15.93
CA VAL A 526 -5.23 32.71 -14.79
C VAL A 526 -5.48 31.27 -14.33
N GLY A 527 -4.39 30.47 -14.24
CA GLY A 527 -4.47 29.06 -13.79
C GLY A 527 -4.98 28.05 -14.82
N GLY A 528 -5.31 28.48 -16.06
CA GLY A 528 -5.73 27.62 -17.18
C GLY A 528 -4.74 27.59 -18.33
N ILE A 529 -4.88 26.60 -19.21
CA ILE A 529 -4.22 26.52 -20.51
C ILE A 529 -5.27 26.78 -21.58
N TYR A 530 -4.97 27.67 -22.52
CA TYR A 530 -5.90 28.10 -23.55
C TYR A 530 -5.25 27.92 -24.91
N GLU A 531 -6.02 27.43 -25.88
CA GLU A 531 -5.61 27.23 -27.27
C GLU A 531 -6.35 28.20 -28.19
N CYS A 532 -5.61 28.91 -29.04
CA CYS A 532 -6.17 29.85 -30.00
C CYS A 532 -6.98 29.13 -31.07
N LYS A 533 -8.23 29.54 -31.24
CA LYS A 533 -9.16 28.92 -32.20
C LYS A 533 -8.73 29.17 -33.64
N PRO A 534 -9.07 28.22 -34.56
CA PRO A 534 -8.83 28.38 -36.00
C PRO A 534 -9.71 29.45 -36.60
N PHE A 535 -9.41 29.81 -37.86
CA PHE A 535 -10.23 30.75 -38.66
C PHE A 535 -11.74 30.39 -38.58
N PRO A 536 -12.66 31.37 -38.41
CA PRO A 536 -12.44 32.80 -38.54
C PRO A 536 -12.01 33.51 -37.22
N TYR A 537 -11.81 32.78 -36.14
CA TYR A 537 -11.65 33.31 -34.79
C TYR A 537 -10.18 33.67 -34.41
N THR A 538 -9.20 33.19 -35.16
CA THR A 538 -7.77 33.31 -34.88
C THR A 538 -7.32 34.77 -34.63
N ALA A 539 -7.85 35.70 -35.45
CA ALA A 539 -7.49 37.10 -35.30
C ALA A 539 -7.91 37.72 -33.95
N TRP A 540 -8.86 37.10 -33.25
CA TRP A 540 -9.34 37.58 -31.95
C TRP A 540 -8.42 37.16 -30.81
N CYS A 541 -7.56 36.15 -31.00
CA CYS A 541 -6.57 35.77 -29.99
C CYS A 541 -5.55 36.89 -29.71
N ALA A 542 -5.29 37.76 -30.71
CA ALA A 542 -4.47 38.98 -30.57
C ALA A 542 -5.31 40.24 -30.36
N GLY A 543 -6.63 40.10 -30.19
CA GLY A 543 -7.58 41.18 -30.02
C GLY A 543 -7.45 41.91 -28.68
N ALA A 544 -8.32 42.94 -28.49
CA ALA A 544 -8.30 43.74 -27.28
C ALA A 544 -8.52 42.87 -26.02
N ALA A 545 -7.62 43.00 -25.03
CA ALA A 545 -7.60 42.16 -23.82
C ALA A 545 -8.93 42.20 -23.06
N TRP A 546 -9.58 43.37 -22.93
CA TRP A 546 -10.87 43.48 -22.26
C TRP A 546 -11.97 42.58 -22.85
N ALA A 547 -11.84 42.22 -24.15
CA ALA A 547 -12.79 41.35 -24.83
C ALA A 547 -12.29 39.89 -24.90
N TYR A 548 -11.00 39.66 -25.20
CA TYR A 548 -10.50 38.37 -25.64
C TYR A 548 -9.34 37.79 -24.80
N GLU A 549 -8.95 38.45 -23.69
CA GLU A 549 -7.97 37.86 -22.77
C GLU A 549 -8.45 36.50 -22.24
N PRO A 550 -7.67 35.40 -22.44
CA PRO A 550 -8.12 34.06 -22.14
C PRO A 550 -8.51 33.89 -20.67
N GLY A 551 -9.72 33.44 -20.42
CA GLY A 551 -10.27 33.23 -19.08
C GLY A 551 -10.74 34.49 -18.35
N VAL A 552 -10.52 35.70 -18.89
CA VAL A 552 -10.82 37.00 -18.27
C VAL A 552 -11.70 37.88 -19.13
N GLY A 553 -11.38 38.01 -20.42
CA GLY A 553 -12.08 38.93 -21.35
C GLY A 553 -13.57 38.56 -21.49
N ALA A 554 -14.42 39.57 -21.73
CA ALA A 554 -15.87 39.39 -21.79
C ALA A 554 -16.35 38.38 -22.84
N SER A 555 -15.56 38.16 -23.89
CA SER A 555 -15.81 37.23 -25.01
C SER A 555 -14.61 36.32 -25.28
N TRP A 556 -13.82 36.00 -24.27
CA TRP A 556 -12.62 35.15 -24.45
C TRP A 556 -12.92 33.82 -25.11
N GLN A 557 -14.08 33.23 -24.81
CA GLN A 557 -14.53 31.94 -25.37
C GLN A 557 -14.75 32.00 -26.89
N ASP A 558 -14.87 33.17 -27.49
CA ASP A 558 -14.96 33.29 -28.94
C ASP A 558 -13.59 33.12 -29.60
N ALA A 559 -12.52 33.50 -28.94
CA ALA A 559 -11.14 33.45 -29.41
C ALA A 559 -10.39 32.15 -28.98
N TRP A 560 -10.65 31.67 -27.77
CA TRP A 560 -9.86 30.61 -27.13
C TRP A 560 -10.72 29.40 -26.75
N VAL A 561 -10.08 28.21 -26.72
CA VAL A 561 -10.60 26.99 -26.10
C VAL A 561 -9.78 26.72 -24.84
N ILE A 562 -10.45 26.42 -23.74
CA ILE A 562 -9.76 25.95 -22.54
C ILE A 562 -9.36 24.48 -22.71
N ASN A 563 -8.06 24.20 -22.57
CA ASN A 563 -7.55 22.84 -22.48
C ASN A 563 -7.45 22.47 -20.99
N LYS A 564 -8.29 21.52 -20.58
CA LYS A 564 -8.30 20.99 -19.21
C LYS A 564 -7.09 20.10 -18.96
#